data_67910068742de69825b21e7bac975362
#
_entry.id   67910068742de69825b21e7bac975362
#
_cell.length_a   1.000
_cell.length_b   1.000
_cell.length_c   1.000
_cell.angle_alpha   90.00
_cell.angle_beta   90.00
_cell.angle_gamma   90.00
#
_symmetry.space_group_name_H-M   'P 1'
#
loop_
_entity.id
_entity.type
_entity.pdbx_description
1 polymer ?
#
loop_
_entity_poly.entity_id
_entity_poly.type
_entity_poly.pdbx_seq_one_letter_code
_entity_poly.pdbx_strand_id
1 'polypeptide(L)'
;MFRPDAAKDGWSAIEPYFERIWSGYTVAFPEYRRRLGTEYGCLTGAALYGATAAALGANLVEGAEVLEAGPDGARLADGRSFLAPLVIDGRGWRHSTALRCGWQKFVGLECRLEQPHGLDLPMVMDAEVEQADCFRFLYLLPLGPDRLLIEDTRYSAEPELDLRGFTVSIRRHAGVRGWRIAEVLRREEGVLPVVLGGDFGAFLAEQGSVPAVGARGGFFHPTSGYSLARAIDTAALIATAPRPASRDVATALRQRAIADWRGDGFYRVLNRMLFQAAAPAERYRILQRFYRLPQPLIERFYGGRLTLADKARILLGRPPVPILAALRAVRGLPQEASAHA
;
A
#
# COMPACT_ATOMS: atom_id res chain seq x y z
N MET A 1 -5.45 -5.57 -5.96
CA MET A 1 -4.32 -6.52 -5.86
C MET A 1 -4.08 -7.16 -7.22
N PHE A 2 -2.83 -7.30 -7.63
CA PHE A 2 -2.49 -8.06 -8.84
C PHE A 2 -2.53 -9.56 -8.53
N ARG A 3 -3.00 -10.37 -9.49
CA ARG A 3 -3.09 -11.82 -9.28
C ARG A 3 -1.76 -12.48 -8.88
N PRO A 4 -0.61 -12.12 -9.48
CA PRO A 4 0.68 -12.68 -9.08
C PRO A 4 1.18 -12.29 -7.68
N ASP A 5 0.55 -11.32 -6.99
CA ASP A 5 1.00 -10.89 -5.66
C ASP A 5 0.71 -11.96 -4.60
N ALA A 6 -0.38 -12.72 -4.75
CA ALA A 6 -0.73 -13.82 -3.88
C ALA A 6 -0.31 -15.18 -4.47
N ALA A 7 -0.06 -16.16 -3.60
CA ALA A 7 -0.03 -17.56 -4.00
C ALA A 7 -1.40 -17.96 -4.59
N LYS A 8 -1.40 -19.02 -5.44
CA LYS A 8 -2.64 -19.47 -6.12
C LYS A 8 -3.79 -19.70 -5.15
N ASP A 9 -3.53 -20.38 -4.05
CA ASP A 9 -4.54 -20.69 -3.03
C ASP A 9 -5.03 -19.44 -2.30
N GLY A 10 -4.12 -18.49 -2.06
CA GLY A 10 -4.46 -17.21 -1.44
C GLY A 10 -5.35 -16.34 -2.33
N TRP A 11 -5.10 -16.30 -3.65
CA TRP A 11 -5.99 -15.62 -4.58
C TRP A 11 -7.38 -16.27 -4.58
N SER A 12 -7.45 -17.59 -4.75
CA SER A 12 -8.71 -18.33 -4.81
C SER A 12 -9.54 -18.18 -3.53
N ALA A 13 -8.90 -18.01 -2.38
CA ALA A 13 -9.59 -17.80 -1.11
C ALA A 13 -10.30 -16.44 -1.02
N ILE A 14 -9.79 -15.40 -1.68
CA ILE A 14 -10.36 -14.05 -1.63
C ILE A 14 -11.10 -13.64 -2.91
N GLU A 15 -10.90 -14.37 -4.02
CA GLU A 15 -11.54 -14.08 -5.30
C GLU A 15 -13.07 -13.92 -5.22
N PRO A 16 -13.82 -14.72 -4.43
CA PRO A 16 -15.26 -14.57 -4.27
C PRO A 16 -15.71 -13.23 -3.66
N TYR A 17 -14.79 -12.51 -2.99
CA TYR A 17 -15.08 -11.25 -2.32
C TYR A 17 -14.66 -10.02 -3.13
N PHE A 18 -14.00 -10.23 -4.30
CA PHE A 18 -13.69 -9.10 -5.18
C PHE A 18 -14.98 -8.53 -5.78
N GLU A 19 -15.13 -7.24 -5.66
CA GLU A 19 -16.20 -6.49 -6.31
C GLU A 19 -16.03 -6.47 -7.83
N ARG A 20 -14.77 -6.40 -8.27
CA ARG A 20 -14.41 -6.42 -9.69
C ARG A 20 -13.06 -7.07 -9.94
N ILE A 21 -12.96 -7.82 -11.03
CA ILE A 21 -11.70 -8.34 -11.57
C ILE A 21 -11.58 -7.88 -13.02
N TRP A 22 -10.42 -7.36 -13.39
CA TRP A 22 -10.10 -6.97 -14.77
C TRP A 22 -8.98 -7.84 -15.32
N SER A 23 -9.02 -8.09 -16.63
CA SER A 23 -8.02 -8.89 -17.35
C SER A 23 -6.68 -8.17 -17.53
N GLY A 24 -6.55 -6.94 -17.06
CA GLY A 24 -5.35 -6.11 -17.17
C GLY A 24 -5.55 -4.75 -16.58
N TYR A 25 -4.55 -3.89 -16.73
CA TYR A 25 -4.58 -2.52 -16.27
C TYR A 25 -3.74 -1.62 -17.17
N THR A 26 -3.88 -0.31 -17.00
CA THR A 26 -3.12 0.70 -17.73
C THR A 26 -2.32 1.59 -16.79
N VAL A 27 -1.24 2.16 -17.32
CA VAL A 27 -0.47 3.24 -16.69
C VAL A 27 -0.24 4.34 -17.71
N ALA A 28 -0.21 5.59 -17.24
CA ALA A 28 0.05 6.77 -18.05
C ALA A 28 1.05 7.70 -17.36
N PHE A 29 2.04 8.14 -18.13
CA PHE A 29 3.06 9.11 -17.74
C PHE A 29 3.20 10.14 -18.85
N PRO A 30 3.78 11.32 -18.63
CA PRO A 30 3.89 12.37 -19.64
C PRO A 30 4.47 11.90 -20.99
N GLU A 31 5.40 10.95 -20.97
CA GLU A 31 6.10 10.46 -22.19
C GLU A 31 5.89 8.96 -22.44
N TYR A 32 4.98 8.30 -21.69
CA TYR A 32 4.83 6.86 -21.81
C TYR A 32 3.49 6.36 -21.31
N ARG A 33 2.81 5.59 -22.15
CA ARG A 33 1.59 4.87 -21.76
C ARG A 33 1.74 3.39 -22.04
N ARG A 34 1.17 2.55 -21.19
CA ARG A 34 1.24 1.10 -21.37
C ARG A 34 -0.01 0.41 -20.82
N ARG A 35 -0.45 -0.61 -21.57
CA ARG A 35 -1.40 -1.62 -21.08
C ARG A 35 -0.62 -2.87 -20.68
N LEU A 36 -0.95 -3.44 -19.52
CA LEU A 36 -0.39 -4.68 -18.99
C LEU A 36 -1.51 -5.70 -18.83
N GLY A 37 -1.26 -6.95 -19.24
CA GLY A 37 -2.24 -8.05 -19.25
C GLY A 37 -2.28 -8.83 -17.92
N THR A 38 -1.85 -8.25 -16.80
CA THR A 38 -1.92 -8.90 -15.49
C THR A 38 -3.29 -8.66 -14.87
N GLU A 39 -3.99 -9.70 -14.48
CA GLU A 39 -5.28 -9.58 -13.80
C GLU A 39 -5.15 -8.74 -12.52
N TYR A 40 -6.12 -7.85 -12.33
CA TYR A 40 -6.20 -6.96 -11.18
C TYR A 40 -7.57 -7.07 -10.52
N GLY A 41 -7.61 -7.42 -9.22
CA GLY A 41 -8.83 -7.54 -8.44
C GLY A 41 -8.98 -6.38 -7.45
N CYS A 42 -10.20 -5.85 -7.34
CA CYS A 42 -10.57 -4.83 -6.36
C CYS A 42 -11.43 -5.45 -5.27
N LEU A 43 -10.89 -5.46 -4.05
CA LEU A 43 -11.62 -5.79 -2.82
C LEU A 43 -11.92 -4.48 -2.10
N THR A 44 -13.18 -4.07 -2.10
CA THR A 44 -13.59 -2.86 -1.37
C THR A 44 -13.76 -3.14 0.12
N GLY A 45 -13.60 -2.09 0.93
CA GLY A 45 -13.86 -2.20 2.37
C GLY A 45 -15.29 -2.67 2.69
N ALA A 46 -16.27 -2.25 1.88
CA ALA A 46 -17.67 -2.67 2.02
C ALA A 46 -17.84 -4.18 1.75
N ALA A 47 -17.22 -4.71 0.70
CA ALA A 47 -17.29 -6.13 0.38
C ALA A 47 -16.62 -6.99 1.47
N LEU A 48 -15.44 -6.57 1.95
CA LEU A 48 -14.75 -7.26 3.04
C LEU A 48 -15.55 -7.20 4.34
N TYR A 49 -16.12 -6.04 4.67
CA TYR A 49 -16.97 -5.88 5.84
C TYR A 49 -18.21 -6.80 5.77
N GLY A 50 -18.93 -6.79 4.65
CA GLY A 50 -20.11 -7.63 4.47
C GLY A 50 -19.79 -9.13 4.62
N ALA A 51 -18.70 -9.60 4.05
CA ALA A 51 -18.24 -10.98 4.20
C ALA A 51 -17.88 -11.31 5.65
N THR A 52 -17.17 -10.39 6.32
CA THR A 52 -16.76 -10.57 7.73
C THR A 52 -17.96 -10.56 8.66
N ALA A 53 -18.89 -9.61 8.48
CA ALA A 53 -20.12 -9.52 9.27
C ALA A 53 -21.00 -10.77 9.13
N ALA A 54 -21.13 -11.30 7.90
CA ALA A 54 -21.86 -12.54 7.66
C ALA A 54 -21.21 -13.75 8.34
N ALA A 55 -19.86 -13.82 8.33
CA ALA A 55 -19.14 -14.94 8.93
C ALA A 55 -19.12 -14.89 10.48
N LEU A 56 -19.00 -13.71 11.09
CA LEU A 56 -18.88 -13.53 12.53
C LEU A 56 -20.24 -13.36 13.22
N GLY A 57 -21.25 -12.81 12.56
CA GLY A 57 -22.58 -12.60 13.13
C GLY A 57 -22.50 -11.85 14.48
N ALA A 58 -23.08 -12.41 15.52
CA ALA A 58 -23.09 -11.83 16.87
C ALA A 58 -21.70 -11.73 17.55
N ASN A 59 -20.67 -12.36 16.98
CA ASN A 59 -19.31 -12.24 17.48
C ASN A 59 -18.57 -11.00 16.97
N LEU A 60 -19.17 -10.24 16.03
CA LEU A 60 -18.64 -8.95 15.59
C LEU A 60 -19.10 -7.85 16.55
N VAL A 61 -18.16 -7.21 17.23
CA VAL A 61 -18.41 -6.10 18.15
C VAL A 61 -17.95 -4.80 17.49
N GLU A 62 -18.91 -3.97 17.11
CA GLU A 62 -18.67 -2.70 16.44
C GLU A 62 -18.80 -1.51 17.41
N GLY A 63 -18.27 -0.35 16.99
CA GLY A 63 -18.32 0.88 17.79
C GLY A 63 -17.58 0.76 19.12
N ALA A 64 -16.65 -0.20 19.25
CA ALA A 64 -15.94 -0.52 20.47
C ALA A 64 -14.48 -0.05 20.38
N GLU A 65 -14.11 0.94 21.16
CA GLU A 65 -12.74 1.42 21.26
C GLU A 65 -11.92 0.49 22.17
N VAL A 66 -10.85 -0.09 21.62
CA VAL A 66 -9.92 -0.95 22.36
C VAL A 66 -8.83 -0.08 22.97
N LEU A 67 -8.85 0.09 24.30
CA LEU A 67 -7.80 0.82 25.04
C LEU A 67 -6.52 0.00 25.17
N GLU A 68 -6.66 -1.26 25.57
CA GLU A 68 -5.54 -2.15 25.82
C GLU A 68 -5.76 -3.49 25.14
N ALA A 69 -4.68 -4.02 24.54
CA ALA A 69 -4.63 -5.38 24.06
C ALA A 69 -3.40 -6.06 24.67
N GLY A 70 -3.65 -7.13 25.39
CA GLY A 70 -2.63 -7.99 26.01
C GLY A 70 -2.62 -9.38 25.37
N PRO A 71 -1.67 -10.25 25.75
CA PRO A 71 -1.59 -11.60 25.21
C PRO A 71 -2.78 -12.49 25.61
N ASP A 72 -3.47 -12.16 26.68
CA ASP A 72 -4.54 -12.98 27.27
C ASP A 72 -5.92 -12.30 27.19
N GLY A 73 -6.03 -11.12 26.56
CA GLY A 73 -7.30 -10.41 26.44
C GLY A 73 -7.17 -8.97 25.94
N ALA A 74 -8.32 -8.30 25.88
CA ALA A 74 -8.45 -6.89 25.51
C ALA A 74 -9.44 -6.16 26.44
N ARG A 75 -9.19 -4.86 26.68
CA ARG A 75 -10.05 -3.97 27.47
C ARG A 75 -10.56 -2.82 26.60
N LEU A 76 -11.86 -2.60 26.65
CA LEU A 76 -12.54 -1.54 25.92
C LEU A 76 -12.70 -0.26 26.74
N ALA A 77 -12.97 0.86 26.06
CA ALA A 77 -13.21 2.16 26.68
C ALA A 77 -14.50 2.19 27.53
N ASP A 78 -15.49 1.38 27.19
CA ASP A 78 -16.74 1.24 27.92
C ASP A 78 -16.66 0.34 29.17
N GLY A 79 -15.46 -0.15 29.53
CA GLY A 79 -15.19 -0.99 30.69
C GLY A 79 -15.33 -2.49 30.44
N ARG A 80 -15.85 -2.93 29.28
CA ARG A 80 -15.90 -4.37 28.96
C ARG A 80 -14.48 -4.91 28.76
N SER A 81 -14.32 -6.18 29.14
CA SER A 81 -13.07 -6.92 28.95
C SER A 81 -13.35 -8.26 28.31
N PHE A 82 -12.48 -8.67 27.40
CA PHE A 82 -12.52 -9.95 26.71
C PHE A 82 -11.27 -10.75 27.06
N LEU A 83 -11.45 -11.97 27.52
CA LEU A 83 -10.36 -12.93 27.74
C LEU A 83 -10.30 -13.91 26.57
N ALA A 84 -9.12 -14.15 26.03
CA ALA A 84 -8.91 -15.10 24.96
C ALA A 84 -7.48 -15.63 24.99
N PRO A 85 -7.26 -16.92 24.64
CA PRO A 85 -5.92 -17.50 24.56
C PRO A 85 -5.12 -16.93 23.39
N LEU A 86 -5.79 -16.35 22.39
CA LEU A 86 -5.20 -15.68 21.24
C LEU A 86 -5.84 -14.29 21.05
N VAL A 87 -5.02 -13.27 21.16
CA VAL A 87 -5.35 -11.88 20.81
C VAL A 87 -4.46 -11.45 19.65
N ILE A 88 -5.06 -10.84 18.63
CA ILE A 88 -4.36 -10.35 17.45
C ILE A 88 -4.62 -8.85 17.29
N ASP A 89 -3.56 -8.04 17.22
CA ASP A 89 -3.66 -6.59 17.01
C ASP A 89 -3.51 -6.22 15.53
N GLY A 90 -4.64 -5.85 14.91
CA GLY A 90 -4.71 -5.40 13.52
C GLY A 90 -5.05 -3.90 13.37
N ARG A 91 -4.89 -3.06 14.41
CA ARG A 91 -5.32 -1.66 14.45
C ARG A 91 -4.58 -0.68 13.53
N GLY A 92 -3.89 -1.18 12.50
CA GLY A 92 -3.21 -0.34 11.52
C GLY A 92 -1.85 0.18 11.97
N TRP A 93 -1.28 1.09 11.18
CA TRP A 93 0.04 1.66 11.45
C TRP A 93 0.07 2.43 12.77
N ARG A 94 1.13 2.23 13.54
CA ARG A 94 1.47 3.05 14.71
C ARG A 94 2.76 3.80 14.41
N HIS A 95 2.77 5.10 14.69
CA HIS A 95 3.99 5.88 14.56
C HIS A 95 5.11 5.26 15.43
N SER A 96 6.28 5.13 14.83
CA SER A 96 7.49 4.62 15.48
C SER A 96 8.68 5.48 15.07
N THR A 97 9.48 5.87 16.03
CA THR A 97 10.75 6.58 15.79
C THR A 97 11.88 5.62 15.39
N ALA A 98 11.67 4.31 15.57
CA ALA A 98 12.63 3.29 15.17
C ALA A 98 12.80 3.19 13.65
N LEU A 99 11.79 3.58 12.87
CA LEU A 99 11.82 3.53 11.41
C LEU A 99 11.84 4.93 10.79
N ARG A 100 12.67 5.12 9.78
CA ARG A 100 12.66 6.30 8.94
C ARG A 100 11.76 6.04 7.74
N CYS A 101 10.74 6.86 7.55
CA CYS A 101 9.76 6.71 6.49
C CYS A 101 9.65 7.97 5.64
N GLY A 102 9.33 7.80 4.35
CA GLY A 102 8.53 8.73 3.58
C GLY A 102 7.10 8.24 3.62
N TRP A 103 6.19 8.93 2.96
CA TRP A 103 4.76 8.67 3.09
C TRP A 103 4.08 8.60 1.73
N GLN A 104 3.25 7.59 1.56
CA GLN A 104 2.25 7.54 0.49
C GLN A 104 0.92 7.97 1.10
N LYS A 105 0.42 9.12 0.66
CA LYS A 105 -0.85 9.69 1.12
C LYS A 105 -1.86 9.62 0.00
N PHE A 106 -3.10 9.30 0.34
CA PHE A 106 -4.15 9.25 -0.66
C PHE A 106 -5.50 9.69 -0.12
N VAL A 107 -6.32 10.21 -1.02
CA VAL A 107 -7.76 10.37 -0.85
C VAL A 107 -8.42 9.82 -2.11
N GLY A 108 -9.41 8.97 -1.94
CA GLY A 108 -10.23 8.41 -2.99
C GLY A 108 -11.69 8.85 -2.85
N LEU A 109 -12.31 9.21 -3.97
CA LEU A 109 -13.75 9.43 -4.07
C LEU A 109 -14.34 8.38 -5.00
N GLU A 110 -15.18 7.54 -4.47
CA GLU A 110 -16.04 6.69 -5.27
C GLU A 110 -17.25 7.52 -5.72
N CYS A 111 -17.34 7.72 -7.03
CA CYS A 111 -18.31 8.63 -7.62
C CYS A 111 -19.29 7.89 -8.52
N ARG A 112 -20.56 8.33 -8.50
CA ARG A 112 -21.49 8.13 -9.60
C ARG A 112 -21.39 9.32 -10.54
N LEU A 113 -21.21 9.05 -11.83
CA LEU A 113 -21.11 10.04 -12.88
C LEU A 113 -22.46 10.22 -13.58
N GLU A 114 -22.70 11.41 -14.18
CA GLU A 114 -23.91 11.66 -14.98
C GLU A 114 -23.94 10.82 -16.27
N GLN A 115 -22.79 10.39 -16.75
CA GLN A 115 -22.62 9.60 -17.99
C GLN A 115 -21.51 8.57 -17.79
N PRO A 116 -21.49 7.50 -18.61
CA PRO A 116 -20.44 6.50 -18.57
C PRO A 116 -19.04 7.12 -18.73
N HIS A 117 -18.07 6.65 -17.93
CA HIS A 117 -16.69 7.16 -17.94
C HIS A 117 -15.83 6.69 -19.12
N GLY A 118 -16.26 5.65 -19.88
CA GLY A 118 -15.55 5.14 -21.05
C GLY A 118 -14.26 4.37 -20.79
N LEU A 119 -13.99 3.97 -19.54
CA LEU A 119 -12.81 3.16 -19.20
C LEU A 119 -13.15 1.67 -19.19
N ASP A 120 -12.39 0.86 -19.95
CA ASP A 120 -12.54 -0.60 -19.96
C ASP A 120 -11.69 -1.29 -18.89
N LEU A 121 -10.56 -0.69 -18.55
CA LEU A 121 -9.58 -1.20 -17.60
C LEU A 121 -9.24 -0.16 -16.53
N PRO A 122 -8.83 -0.60 -15.34
CA PRO A 122 -8.31 0.31 -14.34
C PRO A 122 -7.02 0.97 -14.83
N MET A 123 -6.86 2.23 -14.48
CA MET A 123 -5.60 2.96 -14.60
C MET A 123 -4.99 3.05 -13.22
N VAL A 124 -3.99 2.20 -12.95
CA VAL A 124 -3.39 2.11 -11.61
C VAL A 124 -2.34 3.18 -11.35
N MET A 125 -1.98 3.96 -12.38
CA MET A 125 -1.05 5.07 -12.24
C MET A 125 -1.23 6.04 -13.41
N ASP A 126 -2.10 7.03 -13.23
CA ASP A 126 -2.20 8.19 -14.11
C ASP A 126 -1.32 9.31 -13.54
N ALA A 127 -0.08 9.38 -13.99
CA ALA A 127 0.87 10.40 -13.62
C ALA A 127 0.94 11.56 -14.65
N GLU A 128 -0.02 11.64 -15.59
CA GLU A 128 -0.19 12.77 -16.51
C GLU A 128 -0.88 13.94 -15.82
N VAL A 129 -0.42 14.25 -14.62
CA VAL A 129 -0.91 15.31 -13.78
C VAL A 129 0.25 16.18 -13.30
N GLU A 130 -0.07 17.39 -12.84
CA GLU A 130 0.93 18.31 -12.32
C GLU A 130 1.75 17.66 -11.19
N GLN A 131 3.07 17.70 -11.35
CA GLN A 131 4.07 17.18 -10.42
C GLN A 131 4.75 18.39 -9.75
N ALA A 132 4.21 18.90 -8.65
CA ALA A 132 4.76 20.09 -8.00
C ALA A 132 5.86 19.73 -6.98
N ASP A 133 5.46 19.38 -5.78
CA ASP A 133 6.31 19.15 -4.60
C ASP A 133 6.44 17.68 -4.19
N CYS A 134 5.83 16.77 -4.95
CA CYS A 134 5.79 15.34 -4.67
C CYS A 134 5.64 14.52 -5.96
N PHE A 135 5.87 13.22 -5.88
CA PHE A 135 5.39 12.30 -6.92
C PHE A 135 3.89 12.11 -6.73
N ARG A 136 3.12 12.46 -7.75
CA ARG A 136 1.66 12.43 -7.74
C ARG A 136 1.12 11.62 -8.91
N PHE A 137 0.09 10.83 -8.67
CA PHE A 137 -0.67 10.12 -9.69
C PHE A 137 -2.09 9.81 -9.20
N LEU A 138 -2.97 9.45 -10.11
CA LEU A 138 -4.31 9.00 -9.77
C LEU A 138 -4.49 7.52 -10.08
N TYR A 139 -5.24 6.83 -9.19
CA TYR A 139 -5.91 5.58 -9.54
C TYR A 139 -7.30 5.89 -10.07
N LEU A 140 -7.68 5.18 -11.15
CA LEU A 140 -9.00 5.24 -11.75
C LEU A 140 -9.51 3.82 -11.83
N LEU A 141 -10.47 3.43 -10.98
CA LEU A 141 -11.01 2.08 -10.95
C LEU A 141 -12.47 2.08 -11.44
N PRO A 142 -12.75 1.55 -12.65
CA PRO A 142 -14.09 1.50 -13.23
C PRO A 142 -14.92 0.39 -12.59
N LEU A 143 -15.60 0.68 -11.48
CA LEU A 143 -16.38 -0.29 -10.71
C LEU A 143 -17.74 -0.62 -11.38
N GLY A 144 -18.25 0.27 -12.22
CA GLY A 144 -19.44 0.12 -13.05
C GLY A 144 -19.37 1.03 -14.27
N PRO A 145 -20.34 1.06 -15.15
CA PRO A 145 -20.33 1.92 -16.34
C PRO A 145 -20.24 3.42 -16.01
N ASP A 146 -20.93 3.86 -14.97
CA ASP A 146 -20.99 5.22 -14.44
C ASP A 146 -20.43 5.35 -13.03
N ARG A 147 -19.89 4.25 -12.48
CA ARG A 147 -19.35 4.19 -11.12
C ARG A 147 -17.83 4.09 -11.17
N LEU A 148 -17.14 5.11 -10.70
CA LEU A 148 -15.70 5.27 -10.80
C LEU A 148 -15.09 5.66 -9.44
N LEU A 149 -14.09 4.90 -8.99
CA LEU A 149 -13.20 5.39 -7.93
C LEU A 149 -12.12 6.24 -8.57
N ILE A 150 -11.97 7.47 -8.11
CA ILE A 150 -10.91 8.41 -8.48
C ILE A 150 -10.11 8.68 -7.22
N GLU A 151 -8.88 8.19 -7.15
CA GLU A 151 -8.01 8.35 -5.99
C GLU A 151 -6.76 9.15 -6.38
N ASP A 152 -6.53 10.27 -5.69
CA ASP A 152 -5.29 11.05 -5.79
C ASP A 152 -4.29 10.50 -4.79
N THR A 153 -3.11 10.12 -5.25
CA THR A 153 -2.04 9.53 -4.43
C THR A 153 -0.77 10.34 -4.57
N ARG A 154 -0.12 10.64 -3.43
CA ARG A 154 1.09 11.45 -3.36
C ARG A 154 2.16 10.82 -2.48
N TYR A 155 3.41 10.83 -2.97
CA TYR A 155 4.59 10.41 -2.21
C TYR A 155 5.32 11.64 -1.69
N SER A 156 5.28 11.88 -0.38
CA SER A 156 5.84 13.07 0.25
C SER A 156 6.71 12.73 1.47
N ALA A 157 7.52 13.69 1.91
CA ALA A 157 8.38 13.52 3.08
C ALA A 157 7.57 13.49 4.38
N GLU A 158 6.46 14.24 4.43
CA GLU A 158 5.67 14.47 5.63
C GLU A 158 4.33 13.72 5.57
N PRO A 159 3.79 13.27 6.74
CA PRO A 159 2.55 12.47 6.80
C PRO A 159 1.25 13.27 6.73
N GLU A 160 1.29 14.60 6.88
CA GLU A 160 0.10 15.44 6.94
C GLU A 160 -0.75 15.30 5.68
N LEU A 161 -2.07 15.09 5.87
CA LEU A 161 -3.05 14.87 4.82
C LEU A 161 -3.97 16.09 4.66
N ASP A 162 -3.82 16.85 3.56
CA ASP A 162 -4.73 17.94 3.18
C ASP A 162 -5.96 17.39 2.45
N LEU A 163 -6.96 16.95 3.19
CA LEU A 163 -8.21 16.39 2.63
C LEU A 163 -8.90 17.31 1.63
N ARG A 164 -8.88 18.63 1.88
CA ARG A 164 -9.52 19.63 1.02
C ARG A 164 -8.78 19.73 -0.31
N GLY A 165 -7.45 19.88 -0.28
CA GLY A 165 -6.62 19.98 -1.47
C GLY A 165 -6.70 18.73 -2.35
N PHE A 166 -6.73 17.55 -1.74
CA PHE A 166 -6.93 16.28 -2.46
C PHE A 166 -8.32 16.23 -3.13
N THR A 167 -9.39 16.58 -2.40
CA THR A 167 -10.75 16.57 -2.93
C THR A 167 -10.93 17.54 -4.11
N VAL A 168 -10.37 18.76 -4.01
CA VAL A 168 -10.37 19.74 -5.10
C VAL A 168 -9.62 19.20 -6.32
N SER A 169 -8.49 18.58 -6.09
CA SER A 169 -7.66 17.98 -7.12
C SER A 169 -8.38 16.85 -7.89
N ILE A 170 -9.07 15.94 -7.18
CA ILE A 170 -9.87 14.88 -7.78
C ILE A 170 -10.99 15.46 -8.66
N ARG A 171 -11.73 16.45 -8.16
CA ARG A 171 -12.81 17.10 -8.92
C ARG A 171 -12.29 17.82 -10.17
N ARG A 172 -11.13 18.48 -10.05
CA ARG A 172 -10.45 19.11 -11.21
C ARG A 172 -10.07 18.06 -12.25
N HIS A 173 -9.48 16.93 -11.83
CA HIS A 173 -9.13 15.86 -12.75
C HIS A 173 -10.35 15.26 -13.45
N ALA A 174 -11.44 15.01 -12.73
CA ALA A 174 -12.70 14.56 -13.31
C ALA A 174 -13.20 15.56 -14.37
N GLY A 175 -13.17 16.86 -14.08
CA GLY A 175 -13.57 17.92 -15.02
C GLY A 175 -12.71 17.94 -16.29
N VAL A 176 -11.37 17.79 -16.17
CA VAL A 176 -10.46 17.70 -17.32
C VAL A 176 -10.78 16.50 -18.21
N ARG A 177 -11.22 15.38 -17.60
CA ARG A 177 -11.64 14.17 -18.31
C ARG A 177 -13.08 14.27 -18.87
N GLY A 178 -13.79 15.38 -18.65
CA GLY A 178 -15.18 15.53 -19.03
C GLY A 178 -16.19 14.76 -18.16
N TRP A 179 -15.73 14.21 -17.04
CA TRP A 179 -16.59 13.46 -16.12
C TRP A 179 -17.30 14.42 -15.17
N ARG A 180 -18.63 14.40 -15.22
CA ARG A 180 -19.48 15.13 -14.27
C ARG A 180 -19.87 14.21 -13.13
N ILE A 181 -19.47 14.58 -11.92
CA ILE A 181 -19.78 13.84 -10.70
C ILE A 181 -21.21 14.22 -10.27
N ALA A 182 -22.16 13.30 -10.40
CA ALA A 182 -23.52 13.44 -9.91
C ALA A 182 -23.58 13.27 -8.39
N GLU A 183 -22.83 12.28 -7.86
CA GLU A 183 -22.85 11.92 -6.44
C GLU A 183 -21.49 11.37 -6.00
N VAL A 184 -21.09 11.65 -4.76
CA VAL A 184 -19.99 10.97 -4.11
C VAL A 184 -20.55 9.89 -3.19
N LEU A 185 -20.38 8.63 -3.57
CA LEU A 185 -20.93 7.47 -2.87
C LEU A 185 -20.15 7.14 -1.61
N ARG A 186 -18.82 7.25 -1.68
CA ARG A 186 -17.91 6.93 -0.58
C ARG A 186 -16.61 7.73 -0.72
N ARG A 187 -16.01 8.03 0.43
CA ARG A 187 -14.65 8.55 0.51
C ARG A 187 -13.76 7.56 1.25
N GLU A 188 -12.55 7.43 0.79
CA GLU A 188 -11.47 6.73 1.48
C GLU A 188 -10.24 7.61 1.56
N GLU A 189 -9.42 7.37 2.57
CA GLU A 189 -8.21 8.14 2.81
C GLU A 189 -7.20 7.31 3.58
N GLY A 190 -5.93 7.61 3.41
CA GLY A 190 -4.88 6.92 4.14
C GLY A 190 -3.53 7.58 4.03
N VAL A 191 -2.71 7.26 5.02
CA VAL A 191 -1.30 7.66 5.09
C VAL A 191 -0.49 6.40 5.39
N LEU A 192 0.25 5.93 4.40
CA LEU A 192 0.99 4.69 4.45
C LEU A 192 2.49 4.96 4.54
N PRO A 193 3.22 4.24 5.41
CA PRO A 193 4.66 4.39 5.51
C PRO A 193 5.36 3.78 4.28
N VAL A 194 6.31 4.53 3.72
CA VAL A 194 7.28 4.03 2.75
C VAL A 194 8.63 3.96 3.45
N VAL A 195 9.01 2.76 3.87
CA VAL A 195 10.17 2.59 4.76
C VAL A 195 11.48 2.82 4.01
N LEU A 196 12.29 3.75 4.52
CA LEU A 196 13.62 4.10 4.00
C LEU A 196 14.74 3.36 4.73
N GLY A 197 14.52 3.01 6.00
CA GLY A 197 15.48 2.33 6.86
C GLY A 197 15.11 2.44 8.33
N GLY A 198 16.01 2.06 9.22
CA GLY A 198 15.80 2.15 10.67
C GLY A 198 16.19 0.87 11.40
N ASP A 199 15.86 0.82 12.68
CA ASP A 199 16.03 -0.34 13.55
C ASP A 199 14.73 -1.14 13.64
N PHE A 200 14.64 -2.21 12.85
CA PHE A 200 13.44 -3.06 12.82
C PHE A 200 13.29 -3.90 14.10
N GLY A 201 14.39 -4.19 14.80
CA GLY A 201 14.35 -4.87 16.08
C GLY A 201 13.66 -4.01 17.15
N ALA A 202 14.03 -2.73 17.23
CA ALA A 202 13.37 -1.76 18.10
C ALA A 202 11.89 -1.57 17.72
N PHE A 203 11.55 -1.46 16.43
CA PHE A 203 10.16 -1.41 15.96
C PHE A 203 9.34 -2.62 16.42
N LEU A 204 9.88 -3.84 16.32
CA LEU A 204 9.20 -5.04 16.80
C LEU A 204 9.09 -5.08 18.34
N ALA A 205 10.07 -4.54 19.05
CA ALA A 205 10.03 -4.49 20.51
C ALA A 205 8.89 -3.57 21.03
N GLU A 206 8.55 -2.51 20.31
CA GLU A 206 7.43 -1.62 20.65
C GLU A 206 6.07 -2.31 20.61
N GLN A 207 5.94 -3.46 19.94
CA GLN A 207 4.68 -4.20 19.81
C GLN A 207 4.35 -5.04 21.05
N GLY A 208 5.31 -5.25 21.95
CA GLY A 208 5.10 -6.06 23.16
C GLY A 208 4.93 -7.54 22.82
N SER A 209 4.08 -8.25 23.55
CA SER A 209 3.82 -9.71 23.43
C SER A 209 2.58 -10.06 22.61
N VAL A 210 1.83 -9.08 22.12
CA VAL A 210 0.62 -9.29 21.32
C VAL A 210 0.99 -9.54 19.86
N PRO A 211 0.46 -10.60 19.25
CA PRO A 211 0.58 -10.79 17.80
C PRO A 211 0.06 -9.59 17.01
N ALA A 212 0.93 -8.94 16.21
CA ALA A 212 0.55 -7.81 15.39
C ALA A 212 0.52 -8.20 13.91
N VAL A 213 -0.53 -7.79 13.19
CA VAL A 213 -0.74 -8.09 11.76
C VAL A 213 -0.91 -6.83 10.93
N GLY A 214 -0.89 -6.97 9.59
CA GLY A 214 -1.02 -5.84 8.67
C GLY A 214 0.07 -4.80 8.88
N ALA A 215 -0.27 -3.53 8.69
CA ALA A 215 0.67 -2.42 8.87
C ALA A 215 1.25 -2.36 10.30
N ARG A 216 0.47 -2.75 11.31
CA ARG A 216 0.90 -2.83 12.71
C ARG A 216 2.09 -3.73 12.88
N GLY A 217 2.09 -4.90 12.22
CA GLY A 217 3.18 -5.88 12.26
C GLY A 217 4.30 -5.67 11.24
N GLY A 218 4.19 -4.62 10.41
CA GLY A 218 5.12 -4.38 9.30
C GLY A 218 4.86 -5.24 8.06
N PHE A 219 3.67 -5.85 7.94
CA PHE A 219 3.29 -6.72 6.84
C PHE A 219 2.64 -5.93 5.69
N PHE A 220 3.45 -5.22 4.92
CA PHE A 220 3.06 -4.51 3.71
C PHE A 220 4.21 -4.47 2.71
N HIS A 221 3.89 -4.23 1.44
CA HIS A 221 4.93 -4.07 0.42
C HIS A 221 5.68 -2.75 0.64
N PRO A 222 7.01 -2.77 0.77
CA PRO A 222 7.78 -1.63 1.29
C PRO A 222 7.75 -0.38 0.42
N THR A 223 7.42 -0.50 -0.89
CA THR A 223 7.38 0.63 -1.81
C THR A 223 5.96 1.09 -2.13
N SER A 224 5.00 0.16 -2.27
CA SER A 224 3.62 0.49 -2.66
C SER A 224 2.64 0.57 -1.48
N GLY A 225 3.05 0.14 -0.29
CA GLY A 225 2.16 0.07 0.87
C GLY A 225 1.09 -1.03 0.80
N TYR A 226 0.98 -1.78 -0.31
CA TYR A 226 -0.01 -2.85 -0.46
C TYR A 226 0.17 -3.93 0.61
N SER A 227 -0.90 -4.22 1.35
CA SER A 227 -0.85 -5.16 2.47
C SER A 227 -1.66 -6.44 2.24
N LEU A 228 -2.59 -6.49 1.28
CA LEU A 228 -3.54 -7.59 1.13
C LEU A 228 -2.85 -8.95 0.91
N ALA A 229 -1.83 -9.03 0.04
CA ALA A 229 -1.10 -10.28 -0.18
C ALA A 229 -0.44 -10.79 1.11
N ARG A 230 0.23 -9.90 1.85
CA ARG A 230 0.85 -10.26 3.13
C ARG A 230 -0.18 -10.54 4.23
N ALA A 231 -1.35 -9.91 4.18
CA ALA A 231 -2.46 -10.22 5.09
C ALA A 231 -2.96 -11.64 4.88
N ILE A 232 -3.11 -12.10 3.62
CA ILE A 232 -3.46 -13.48 3.30
C ILE A 232 -2.42 -14.46 3.84
N ASP A 233 -1.13 -14.19 3.60
CA ASP A 233 -0.04 -15.05 4.09
C ASP A 233 -0.01 -15.14 5.61
N THR A 234 -0.20 -14.01 6.31
CA THR A 234 -0.23 -13.99 7.78
C THR A 234 -1.47 -14.66 8.35
N ALA A 235 -2.62 -14.50 7.69
CA ALA A 235 -3.85 -15.21 8.05
C ALA A 235 -3.69 -16.73 7.93
N ALA A 236 -3.09 -17.20 6.82
CA ALA A 236 -2.80 -18.63 6.61
C ALA A 236 -1.84 -19.17 7.68
N LEU A 237 -0.78 -18.40 8.02
CA LEU A 237 0.15 -18.77 9.08
C LEU A 237 -0.56 -18.92 10.44
N ILE A 238 -1.45 -18.01 10.78
CA ILE A 238 -2.21 -18.06 12.05
C ILE A 238 -3.18 -19.24 12.05
N ALA A 239 -3.91 -19.43 10.94
CA ALA A 239 -4.92 -20.49 10.82
C ALA A 239 -4.32 -21.90 10.90
N THR A 240 -3.07 -22.08 10.48
CA THR A 240 -2.35 -23.36 10.49
C THR A 240 -1.51 -23.58 11.76
N ALA A 241 -1.53 -22.65 12.72
CA ALA A 241 -0.79 -22.78 13.96
C ALA A 241 -1.32 -23.95 14.80
N PRO A 242 -0.49 -24.91 15.23
CA PRO A 242 -0.93 -26.10 15.97
C PRO A 242 -1.53 -25.77 17.34
N ARG A 243 -1.07 -24.70 17.95
CA ARG A 243 -1.51 -24.19 19.26
C ARG A 243 -1.63 -22.67 19.16
N PRO A 244 -2.81 -22.14 18.87
CA PRO A 244 -2.97 -20.70 18.62
C PRO A 244 -3.00 -19.90 19.93
N ALA A 245 -1.91 -19.92 20.71
CA ALA A 245 -1.72 -19.00 21.82
C ALA A 245 -0.99 -17.74 21.37
N SER A 246 -1.31 -16.60 21.95
CA SER A 246 -0.74 -15.30 21.56
C SER A 246 0.77 -15.29 21.52
N ARG A 247 1.46 -15.93 22.47
CA ARG A 247 2.93 -15.97 22.52
C ARG A 247 3.55 -16.73 21.34
N ASP A 248 2.95 -17.87 20.98
CA ASP A 248 3.47 -18.72 19.89
C ASP A 248 3.24 -18.05 18.55
N VAL A 249 2.04 -17.49 18.35
CA VAL A 249 1.68 -16.74 17.14
C VAL A 249 2.52 -15.47 17.02
N ALA A 250 2.75 -14.72 18.11
CA ALA A 250 3.62 -13.54 18.10
C ALA A 250 5.07 -13.91 17.71
N THR A 251 5.57 -15.04 18.20
CA THR A 251 6.91 -15.55 17.86
C THR A 251 7.01 -15.87 16.37
N ALA A 252 6.03 -16.60 15.82
CA ALA A 252 6.00 -16.98 14.41
C ALA A 252 5.88 -15.75 13.50
N LEU A 253 4.99 -14.78 13.83
CA LEU A 253 4.84 -13.54 13.09
C LEU A 253 6.12 -12.69 13.14
N ARG A 254 6.79 -12.58 14.28
CA ARG A 254 8.07 -11.87 14.40
C ARG A 254 9.16 -12.48 13.53
N GLN A 255 9.28 -13.81 13.52
CA GLN A 255 10.23 -14.50 12.65
C GLN A 255 9.94 -14.22 11.18
N ARG A 256 8.66 -14.26 10.79
CA ARG A 256 8.24 -13.92 9.44
C ARG A 256 8.53 -12.44 9.10
N ALA A 257 8.20 -11.50 9.98
CA ALA A 257 8.47 -10.08 9.79
C ALA A 257 9.98 -9.79 9.63
N ILE A 258 10.84 -10.46 10.42
CA ILE A 258 12.31 -10.36 10.30
C ILE A 258 12.79 -10.90 8.95
N ALA A 259 12.24 -12.02 8.49
CA ALA A 259 12.58 -12.60 7.20
C ALA A 259 12.18 -11.67 6.05
N ASP A 260 10.95 -11.12 6.10
CA ASP A 260 10.47 -10.14 5.13
C ASP A 260 11.33 -8.87 5.15
N TRP A 261 11.65 -8.33 6.31
CA TRP A 261 12.55 -7.19 6.44
C TRP A 261 13.90 -7.41 5.77
N ARG A 262 14.51 -8.57 5.96
CA ARG A 262 15.79 -8.91 5.31
C ARG A 262 15.64 -9.00 3.79
N GLY A 263 14.59 -9.66 3.31
CA GLY A 263 14.27 -9.79 1.89
C GLY A 263 14.00 -8.45 1.20
N ASP A 264 13.39 -7.52 1.92
CA ASP A 264 12.99 -6.20 1.44
C ASP A 264 14.13 -5.16 1.39
N GLY A 265 15.36 -5.55 1.68
CA GLY A 265 16.51 -4.64 1.68
C GLY A 265 16.68 -3.85 0.39
N PHE A 266 16.47 -4.50 -0.75
CA PHE A 266 16.57 -3.86 -2.07
C PHE A 266 15.47 -2.80 -2.29
N TYR A 267 14.24 -3.06 -1.86
CA TYR A 267 13.15 -2.09 -1.96
C TYR A 267 13.44 -0.84 -1.13
N ARG A 268 14.03 -0.98 0.05
CA ARG A 268 14.45 0.18 0.85
C ARG A 268 15.53 1.02 0.16
N VAL A 269 16.42 0.38 -0.62
CA VAL A 269 17.35 1.13 -1.48
C VAL A 269 16.60 1.92 -2.55
N LEU A 270 15.62 1.31 -3.23
CA LEU A 270 14.81 1.99 -4.24
C LEU A 270 13.99 3.13 -3.64
N ASN A 271 13.43 2.93 -2.45
CA ASN A 271 12.69 3.97 -1.73
C ASN A 271 13.59 5.17 -1.41
N ARG A 272 14.82 4.93 -0.91
CA ARG A 272 15.78 6.02 -0.70
C ARG A 272 16.13 6.73 -2.01
N MET A 273 16.30 6.00 -3.10
CA MET A 273 16.54 6.62 -4.42
C MET A 273 15.36 7.50 -4.84
N LEU A 274 14.13 7.05 -4.65
CA LEU A 274 12.92 7.81 -4.96
C LEU A 274 12.81 9.09 -4.13
N PHE A 275 13.03 9.00 -2.82
CA PHE A 275 12.81 10.12 -1.89
C PHE A 275 14.01 11.06 -1.78
N GLN A 276 15.24 10.56 -1.93
CA GLN A 276 16.47 11.28 -1.60
C GLN A 276 17.36 11.58 -2.82
N ALA A 277 17.18 10.90 -3.95
CA ALA A 277 18.02 11.13 -5.13
C ALA A 277 17.31 11.89 -6.24
N ALA A 278 15.98 11.93 -6.27
CA ALA A 278 15.19 12.64 -7.25
C ALA A 278 14.54 13.89 -6.65
N ALA A 279 14.59 15.00 -7.38
CA ALA A 279 13.76 16.16 -7.05
C ALA A 279 12.28 15.74 -7.03
N PRO A 280 11.46 16.27 -6.09
CA PRO A 280 10.07 15.84 -5.94
C PRO A 280 9.27 15.82 -7.25
N ALA A 281 9.33 16.88 -8.03
CA ALA A 281 8.64 17.01 -9.33
C ALA A 281 9.15 16.04 -10.42
N GLU A 282 10.34 15.46 -10.26
CA GLU A 282 10.97 14.56 -11.24
C GLU A 282 10.83 13.07 -10.85
N ARG A 283 10.28 12.76 -9.69
CA ARG A 283 10.15 11.38 -9.19
C ARG A 283 9.35 10.47 -10.13
N TYR A 284 8.37 11.02 -10.85
CA TYR A 284 7.59 10.27 -11.84
C TYR A 284 8.47 9.60 -12.91
N ARG A 285 9.62 10.19 -13.27
CA ARG A 285 10.56 9.64 -14.28
C ARG A 285 11.13 8.29 -13.86
N ILE A 286 11.28 8.05 -12.54
CA ILE A 286 11.72 6.76 -12.00
C ILE A 286 10.67 5.70 -12.30
N LEU A 287 9.39 6.01 -12.03
CA LEU A 287 8.28 5.08 -12.24
C LEU A 287 7.98 4.92 -13.74
N GLN A 288 8.04 5.99 -14.54
CA GLN A 288 7.93 5.93 -16.00
C GLN A 288 8.96 4.97 -16.61
N ARG A 289 10.21 5.04 -16.15
CA ARG A 289 11.27 4.11 -16.58
C ARG A 289 11.01 2.69 -16.09
N PHE A 290 10.57 2.51 -14.83
CA PHE A 290 10.24 1.22 -14.26
C PHE A 290 9.17 0.50 -15.09
N TYR A 291 8.11 1.19 -15.50
CA TYR A 291 7.04 0.60 -16.31
C TYR A 291 7.44 0.30 -17.77
N ARG A 292 8.63 0.69 -18.22
CA ARG A 292 9.23 0.22 -19.50
C ARG A 292 9.91 -1.15 -19.38
N LEU A 293 10.08 -1.67 -18.17
CA LEU A 293 10.66 -2.99 -17.94
C LEU A 293 9.71 -4.12 -18.37
N PRO A 294 10.23 -5.35 -18.58
CA PRO A 294 9.38 -6.50 -18.93
C PRO A 294 8.27 -6.73 -17.90
N GLN A 295 7.07 -7.04 -18.37
CA GLN A 295 5.90 -7.26 -17.49
C GLN A 295 6.16 -8.31 -16.40
N PRO A 296 6.78 -9.48 -16.65
CA PRO A 296 7.06 -10.45 -15.60
C PRO A 296 7.98 -9.92 -14.48
N LEU A 297 8.85 -8.94 -14.78
CA LEU A 297 9.66 -8.29 -13.76
C LEU A 297 8.79 -7.37 -12.89
N ILE A 298 7.88 -6.60 -13.51
CA ILE A 298 6.94 -5.72 -12.80
C ILE A 298 6.05 -6.55 -11.86
N GLU A 299 5.56 -7.69 -12.32
CA GLU A 299 4.77 -8.62 -11.51
C GLU A 299 5.57 -9.14 -10.30
N ARG A 300 6.81 -9.57 -10.51
CA ARG A 300 7.67 -10.00 -9.39
C ARG A 300 8.03 -8.87 -8.44
N PHE A 301 8.12 -7.64 -8.93
CA PHE A 301 8.34 -6.47 -8.08
C PHE A 301 7.19 -6.29 -7.09
N TYR A 302 5.95 -6.20 -7.57
CA TYR A 302 4.78 -6.03 -6.70
C TYR A 302 4.50 -7.25 -5.83
N GLY A 303 4.81 -8.45 -6.30
CA GLY A 303 4.74 -9.69 -5.52
C GLY A 303 5.86 -9.88 -4.49
N GLY A 304 6.81 -8.94 -4.36
CA GLY A 304 7.92 -9.06 -3.40
C GLY A 304 8.93 -10.17 -3.73
N ARG A 305 9.02 -10.62 -5.01
CA ARG A 305 9.76 -11.83 -5.44
C ARG A 305 10.84 -11.55 -6.49
N LEU A 306 11.49 -10.38 -6.42
CA LEU A 306 12.55 -10.01 -7.34
C LEU A 306 13.74 -10.96 -7.25
N THR A 307 14.16 -11.49 -8.40
CA THR A 307 15.41 -12.23 -8.55
C THR A 307 16.63 -11.30 -8.54
N LEU A 308 17.83 -11.84 -8.42
CA LEU A 308 19.07 -11.06 -8.55
C LEU A 308 19.18 -10.41 -9.94
N ALA A 309 18.77 -11.13 -10.99
CA ALA A 309 18.73 -10.59 -12.36
C ALA A 309 17.76 -9.42 -12.50
N ASP A 310 16.58 -9.50 -11.86
CA ASP A 310 15.62 -8.39 -11.83
C ASP A 310 16.20 -7.16 -11.14
N LYS A 311 16.83 -7.36 -9.97
CA LYS A 311 17.47 -6.29 -9.20
C LYS A 311 18.55 -5.59 -10.02
N ALA A 312 19.40 -6.37 -10.70
CA ALA A 312 20.40 -5.85 -11.62
C ALA A 312 19.72 -5.08 -12.77
N ARG A 313 18.68 -5.64 -13.41
CA ARG A 313 17.97 -5.01 -14.52
C ARG A 313 17.31 -3.69 -14.16
N ILE A 314 16.76 -3.56 -12.95
CA ILE A 314 16.17 -2.31 -12.43
C ILE A 314 17.24 -1.21 -12.33
N LEU A 315 18.45 -1.55 -11.88
CA LEU A 315 19.54 -0.60 -11.68
C LEU A 315 20.34 -0.30 -12.95
N LEU A 316 20.36 -1.24 -13.93
CA LEU A 316 21.12 -1.10 -15.16
C LEU A 316 20.56 -0.02 -16.11
N GLY A 317 21.44 0.61 -16.87
CA GLY A 317 21.16 1.64 -17.89
C GLY A 317 21.27 3.05 -17.34
N ARG A 318 20.87 4.06 -18.14
CA ARG A 318 21.00 5.48 -17.75
C ARG A 318 20.07 5.76 -16.56
N PRO A 319 20.61 6.15 -15.39
CA PRO A 319 19.77 6.41 -14.21
C PRO A 319 18.90 7.65 -14.47
N PRO A 320 17.63 7.63 -14.00
CA PRO A 320 16.73 8.79 -14.10
C PRO A 320 17.03 9.85 -13.04
N VAL A 321 18.09 9.66 -12.26
CA VAL A 321 18.53 10.54 -11.16
C VAL A 321 20.04 10.79 -11.28
N PRO A 322 20.59 11.90 -10.72
CA PRO A 322 22.03 12.15 -10.67
C PRO A 322 22.78 10.99 -10.00
N ILE A 323 23.85 10.51 -10.62
CA ILE A 323 24.61 9.33 -10.15
C ILE A 323 25.13 9.52 -8.72
N LEU A 324 25.67 10.68 -8.40
CA LEU A 324 26.18 10.97 -7.06
C LEU A 324 25.06 10.95 -6.00
N ALA A 325 23.88 11.49 -6.31
CA ALA A 325 22.71 11.44 -5.43
C ALA A 325 22.22 9.99 -5.25
N ALA A 326 22.21 9.19 -6.31
CA ALA A 326 21.88 7.77 -6.23
C ALA A 326 22.86 7.01 -5.32
N LEU A 327 24.16 7.23 -5.44
CA LEU A 327 25.19 6.58 -4.60
C LEU A 327 25.07 6.97 -3.12
N ARG A 328 24.78 8.25 -2.82
CA ARG A 328 24.51 8.72 -1.44
C ARG A 328 23.25 8.03 -0.88
N ALA A 329 22.16 7.99 -1.65
CA ALA A 329 20.93 7.34 -1.25
C ALA A 329 21.12 5.83 -0.99
N VAL A 330 21.88 5.13 -1.81
CA VAL A 330 22.22 3.71 -1.60
C VAL A 330 22.94 3.51 -0.25
N ARG A 331 23.87 4.39 0.11
CA ARG A 331 24.60 4.33 1.39
C ARG A 331 23.77 4.78 2.60
N GLY A 332 22.55 5.30 2.39
CA GLY A 332 21.69 5.80 3.46
C GLY A 332 22.16 7.12 4.08
N LEU A 333 23.04 7.87 3.40
CA LEU A 333 23.50 9.18 3.83
C LEU A 333 22.40 10.23 3.63
N PRO A 334 22.23 11.20 4.56
CA PRO A 334 21.26 12.27 4.41
C PRO A 334 21.56 13.11 3.17
N GLN A 335 20.50 13.69 2.59
CA GLN A 335 20.63 14.68 1.53
C GLN A 335 21.23 15.95 2.16
N GLU A 336 22.30 16.49 1.58
CA GLU A 336 22.76 17.83 1.96
C GLU A 336 21.62 18.80 1.64
N ALA A 337 21.21 19.59 2.63
CA ALA A 337 20.28 20.70 2.41
C ALA A 337 20.88 21.57 1.29
N SER A 338 20.20 21.65 0.15
CA SER A 338 20.58 22.58 -0.91
C SER A 338 20.51 23.96 -0.30
N ALA A 339 21.66 24.56 -0.06
CA ALA A 339 21.76 25.97 0.23
C ALA A 339 21.23 26.70 -1.02
N HIS A 340 19.96 27.06 -0.98
CA HIS A 340 19.44 28.06 -1.90
C HIS A 340 19.87 29.42 -1.35
N ALA A 341 20.96 29.94 -1.96
CA ALA A 341 21.27 31.35 -1.89
C ALA A 341 20.32 32.11 -2.81
#